data_e78c5e58330c87120b1c4f39913dd2df
#
_entry.id   e78c5e58330c87120b1c4f39913dd2df
#
_cell.length_a   1.000
_cell.length_b   1.000
_cell.length_c   1.000
_cell.angle_alpha   90.00
_cell.angle_beta   90.00
_cell.angle_gamma   90.00
#
_symmetry.space_group_name_H-M   'P 1'
#
loop_
_entity.id
_entity.type
_entity.pdbx_description
1 polymer ?
#
loop_
_entity_poly.entity_id
_entity_poly.type
_entity_poly.pdbx_seq_one_letter_code
_entity_poly.pdbx_strand_id
1 'polypeptide(L)'
;MARLVAAGDKNPRIVLRPVDKSKFERDSAIILNLLNDAWSDNWGYVPLTPDEIAYAGKKLKPIIFPEMVLIAELDGEPVAFMLTIPDINDLTKDLNGELFPFNFIKLLWRLRKPRTARVRVPLMGVAKKLHGTRMAGQLAFMLIEHIRRAIVADFGATHGEFGWILEDNQGMMSIAELPGAKVNHTYRIYEKTL
;
A
#
# COMPACT_ATOMS: atom_id res chain seq x y z
N MET A 1 -17.64 5.08 -7.11
CA MET A 1 -16.19 5.34 -7.10
C MET A 1 -15.79 6.54 -7.97
N ALA A 2 -15.96 6.53 -9.31
CA ALA A 2 -15.47 7.60 -10.20
C ALA A 2 -15.91 9.03 -9.82
N ARG A 3 -17.18 9.23 -9.42
CA ARG A 3 -17.67 10.56 -8.98
C ARG A 3 -16.99 11.05 -7.70
N LEU A 4 -16.70 10.16 -6.75
CA LEU A 4 -15.99 10.52 -5.51
C LEU A 4 -14.56 10.93 -5.78
N VAL A 5 -13.85 10.20 -6.64
CA VAL A 5 -12.50 10.55 -7.07
C VAL A 5 -12.47 11.89 -7.77
N ALA A 6 -13.35 12.11 -8.78
CA ALA A 6 -13.43 13.36 -9.50
C ALA A 6 -13.80 14.58 -8.62
N ALA A 7 -14.60 14.37 -7.57
CA ALA A 7 -14.89 15.41 -6.59
C ALA A 7 -13.67 15.70 -5.69
N GLY A 8 -12.92 14.67 -5.32
CA GLY A 8 -11.69 14.81 -4.55
C GLY A 8 -10.60 15.53 -5.35
N ASP A 9 -10.41 15.17 -6.61
CA ASP A 9 -9.42 15.80 -7.51
C ASP A 9 -9.66 17.32 -7.69
N LYS A 10 -10.90 17.77 -7.48
CA LYS A 10 -11.28 19.20 -7.53
C LYS A 10 -11.21 19.90 -6.17
N ASN A 11 -10.99 19.17 -5.11
CA ASN A 11 -10.92 19.74 -3.76
C ASN A 11 -9.52 20.28 -3.46
N PRO A 12 -9.33 21.62 -3.37
CA PRO A 12 -8.00 22.21 -3.17
C PRO A 12 -7.36 21.87 -1.82
N ARG A 13 -8.14 21.34 -0.89
CA ARG A 13 -7.65 20.91 0.42
C ARG A 13 -6.95 19.56 0.38
N ILE A 14 -7.18 18.77 -0.68
CA ILE A 14 -6.62 17.41 -0.82
C ILE A 14 -5.46 17.44 -1.80
N VAL A 15 -4.30 16.97 -1.35
CA VAL A 15 -3.13 16.77 -2.20
C VAL A 15 -2.72 15.31 -2.14
N LEU A 16 -2.68 14.64 -3.30
CA LEU A 16 -2.05 13.33 -3.42
C LEU A 16 -0.64 13.51 -3.95
N ARG A 17 0.32 12.98 -3.24
CA ARG A 17 1.71 13.01 -3.71
C ARG A 17 2.39 11.65 -3.59
N PRO A 18 3.27 11.31 -4.55
CA PRO A 18 4.13 10.15 -4.42
C PRO A 18 5.17 10.36 -3.31
N VAL A 19 5.74 9.26 -2.83
CA VAL A 19 6.90 9.32 -1.93
C VAL A 19 8.10 9.91 -2.65
N ASP A 20 8.85 10.75 -1.96
CA ASP A 20 10.08 11.35 -2.45
C ASP A 20 11.29 10.49 -2.07
N LYS A 21 11.91 9.82 -3.03
CA LYS A 21 13.10 8.99 -2.78
C LYS A 21 14.30 9.78 -2.25
N SER A 22 14.36 11.07 -2.50
CA SER A 22 15.42 11.95 -1.95
C SER A 22 15.20 12.24 -0.46
N LYS A 23 13.96 12.22 -0.02
CA LYS A 23 13.51 12.43 1.37
C LYS A 23 12.85 11.19 1.95
N PHE A 24 13.31 10.02 1.54
CA PHE A 24 12.64 8.75 1.81
C PHE A 24 12.50 8.43 3.31
N GLU A 25 13.48 8.80 4.13
CA GLU A 25 13.41 8.62 5.59
C GLU A 25 12.24 9.39 6.20
N ARG A 26 12.02 10.62 5.74
CA ARG A 26 10.87 11.44 6.16
C ARG A 26 9.55 10.81 5.74
N ASP A 27 9.42 10.44 4.47
CA ASP A 27 8.15 9.93 3.93
C ASP A 27 7.83 8.52 4.45
N SER A 28 8.83 7.68 4.68
CA SER A 28 8.63 6.39 5.35
C SER A 28 8.19 6.55 6.81
N ALA A 29 8.76 7.52 7.53
CA ALA A 29 8.31 7.83 8.89
C ALA A 29 6.85 8.32 8.91
N ILE A 30 6.44 9.18 7.96
CA ILE A 30 5.05 9.61 7.82
C ILE A 30 4.13 8.40 7.62
N ILE A 31 4.45 7.52 6.67
CA ILE A 31 3.65 6.33 6.35
C ILE A 31 3.53 5.40 7.55
N LEU A 32 4.64 5.10 8.23
CA LEU A 32 4.64 4.14 9.34
C LEU A 32 4.01 4.71 10.61
N ASN A 33 4.09 6.02 10.83
CA ASN A 33 3.31 6.67 11.89
C ASN A 33 1.81 6.69 11.59
N LEU A 34 1.42 6.97 10.34
CA LEU A 34 0.01 6.84 9.92
C LEU A 34 -0.49 5.40 10.04
N LEU A 35 0.37 4.41 9.78
CA LEU A 35 0.04 3.00 9.99
C LEU A 35 -0.23 2.70 11.47
N ASN A 36 0.66 3.16 12.35
CA ASN A 36 0.49 3.02 13.80
C ASN A 36 -0.83 3.64 14.30
N ASP A 37 -1.19 4.81 13.79
CA ASP A 37 -2.45 5.48 14.12
C ASP A 37 -3.66 4.70 13.56
N ALA A 38 -3.66 4.42 12.26
CA ALA A 38 -4.78 3.83 11.55
C ALA A 38 -5.11 2.40 12.00
N TRP A 39 -4.10 1.63 12.41
CA TRP A 39 -4.23 0.22 12.78
C TRP A 39 -4.24 -0.04 14.28
N SER A 40 -4.19 1.02 15.11
CA SER A 40 -4.10 0.91 16.57
C SER A 40 -5.18 0.03 17.21
N ASP A 41 -6.36 -0.06 16.60
CA ASP A 41 -7.49 -0.86 17.09
C ASP A 41 -7.61 -2.23 16.40
N ASN A 42 -6.71 -2.56 15.46
CA ASN A 42 -6.76 -3.84 14.77
C ASN A 42 -6.30 -4.97 15.70
N TRP A 43 -6.99 -6.09 15.66
CA TRP A 43 -6.63 -7.28 16.44
C TRP A 43 -5.18 -7.71 16.16
N GLY A 44 -4.42 -7.93 17.23
CA GLY A 44 -3.03 -8.38 17.15
C GLY A 44 -2.03 -7.35 16.60
N TYR A 45 -2.45 -6.11 16.35
CA TYR A 45 -1.51 -5.08 15.90
C TYR A 45 -0.63 -4.59 17.04
N VAL A 46 0.69 -4.61 16.80
CA VAL A 46 1.67 -4.04 17.71
C VAL A 46 2.30 -2.82 17.04
N PRO A 47 2.17 -1.62 17.65
CA PRO A 47 2.73 -0.40 17.06
C PRO A 47 4.25 -0.50 16.90
N LEU A 48 4.73 -0.03 15.75
CA LEU A 48 6.16 0.07 15.47
C LEU A 48 6.80 1.15 16.34
N THR A 49 7.93 0.82 16.93
CA THR A 49 8.79 1.79 17.64
C THR A 49 9.53 2.72 16.67
N PRO A 50 10.02 3.89 17.11
CA PRO A 50 10.80 4.78 16.26
C PRO A 50 12.01 4.12 15.58
N ASP A 51 12.69 3.22 16.28
CA ASP A 51 13.85 2.50 15.75
C ASP A 51 13.45 1.49 14.66
N GLU A 52 12.34 0.78 14.87
CA GLU A 52 11.76 -0.12 13.87
C GLU A 52 11.29 0.65 12.62
N ILE A 53 10.68 1.82 12.80
CA ILE A 53 10.27 2.70 11.70
C ILE A 53 11.50 3.12 10.88
N ALA A 54 12.58 3.57 11.53
CA ALA A 54 13.81 3.96 10.86
C ALA A 54 14.46 2.78 10.13
N TYR A 55 14.48 1.60 10.75
CA TYR A 55 15.02 0.37 10.15
C TYR A 55 14.19 -0.08 8.94
N ALA A 56 12.86 -0.17 9.08
CA ALA A 56 11.96 -0.57 8.02
C ALA A 56 12.06 0.38 6.81
N GLY A 57 12.15 1.69 7.05
CA GLY A 57 12.36 2.68 6.00
C GLY A 57 13.60 2.39 5.16
N LYS A 58 14.75 2.14 5.79
CA LYS A 58 15.98 1.81 5.08
C LYS A 58 15.86 0.52 4.24
N LYS A 59 15.20 -0.51 4.78
CA LYS A 59 15.04 -1.80 4.11
C LYS A 59 14.06 -1.76 2.94
N LEU A 60 13.01 -0.95 3.03
CA LEU A 60 11.99 -0.85 1.98
C LEU A 60 12.45 -0.01 0.78
N LYS A 61 13.35 0.96 0.99
CA LYS A 61 13.78 1.90 -0.06
C LYS A 61 14.13 1.28 -1.42
N PRO A 62 14.85 0.12 -1.50
CA PRO A 62 15.21 -0.49 -2.78
C PRO A 62 14.02 -1.03 -3.59
N ILE A 63 12.94 -1.45 -2.91
CA ILE A 63 11.77 -2.10 -3.54
C ILE A 63 10.57 -1.17 -3.70
N ILE A 64 10.69 0.08 -3.24
CA ILE A 64 9.64 1.09 -3.37
C ILE A 64 9.77 1.82 -4.70
N PHE A 65 8.66 1.94 -5.39
CA PHE A 65 8.47 2.73 -6.61
C PHE A 65 7.55 3.90 -6.26
N PRO A 66 7.99 5.17 -6.48
CA PRO A 66 7.18 6.34 -6.10
C PRO A 66 5.76 6.31 -6.67
N GLU A 67 5.61 5.79 -7.89
CA GLU A 67 4.33 5.68 -8.59
C GLU A 67 3.37 4.69 -7.91
N MET A 68 3.90 3.79 -7.10
CA MET A 68 3.16 2.75 -6.37
C MET A 68 2.87 3.12 -4.91
N VAL A 69 3.36 4.26 -4.43
CA VAL A 69 3.19 4.67 -3.02
C VAL A 69 2.77 6.12 -2.94
N LEU A 70 1.55 6.36 -2.50
CA LEU A 70 0.99 7.69 -2.36
C LEU A 70 0.71 8.04 -0.91
N ILE A 71 0.94 9.30 -0.59
CA ILE A 71 0.50 9.96 0.64
C ILE A 71 -0.57 10.97 0.26
N ALA A 72 -1.70 10.95 0.98
CA ALA A 72 -2.74 11.95 0.87
C ALA A 72 -2.61 12.95 2.02
N GLU A 73 -2.59 14.21 1.68
CA GLU A 73 -2.58 15.32 2.61
C GLU A 73 -3.91 16.06 2.56
N LEU A 74 -4.43 16.45 3.71
CA LEU A 74 -5.60 17.29 3.87
C LEU A 74 -5.18 18.57 4.58
N ASP A 75 -5.35 19.72 3.94
CA ASP A 75 -4.88 21.01 4.45
C ASP A 75 -3.37 21.02 4.80
N GLY A 76 -2.58 20.28 4.04
CA GLY A 76 -1.12 20.14 4.24
C GLY A 76 -0.71 19.13 5.31
N GLU A 77 -1.65 18.46 5.97
CA GLU A 77 -1.37 17.42 6.96
C GLU A 77 -1.51 16.03 6.32
N PRO A 78 -0.51 15.13 6.42
CA PRO A 78 -0.63 13.75 5.98
C PRO A 78 -1.72 13.01 6.77
N VAL A 79 -2.72 12.46 6.07
CA VAL A 79 -3.89 11.83 6.70
C VAL A 79 -4.22 10.45 6.13
N ALA A 80 -3.65 10.07 5.01
CA ALA A 80 -3.84 8.73 4.48
C ALA A 80 -2.64 8.32 3.61
N PHE A 81 -2.49 7.02 3.42
CA PHE A 81 -1.48 6.47 2.52
C PHE A 81 -1.93 5.13 1.93
N MET A 82 -1.33 4.78 0.81
CA MET A 82 -1.41 3.44 0.24
C MET A 82 -0.05 3.06 -0.32
N LEU A 83 0.42 1.90 0.09
CA LEU A 83 1.65 1.29 -0.37
C LEU A 83 1.31 0.08 -1.21
N THR A 84 1.80 0.09 -2.45
CA THR A 84 1.66 -1.02 -3.39
C THR A 84 3.05 -1.47 -3.82
N ILE A 85 3.22 -2.75 -4.01
CA ILE A 85 4.47 -3.35 -4.48
C ILE A 85 4.20 -4.29 -5.67
N PRO A 86 5.16 -4.46 -6.59
CA PRO A 86 5.07 -5.50 -7.59
C PRO A 86 5.09 -6.88 -6.94
N ASP A 87 4.40 -7.85 -7.53
CA ASP A 87 4.51 -9.23 -7.06
C ASP A 87 5.89 -9.78 -7.38
N ILE A 88 6.70 -9.95 -6.34
CA ILE A 88 8.06 -10.47 -6.46
C ILE A 88 8.05 -11.91 -6.99
N ASN A 89 7.02 -12.71 -6.70
CA ASN A 89 6.92 -14.07 -7.23
C ASN A 89 6.82 -14.07 -8.76
N ASP A 90 6.10 -13.11 -9.35
CA ASP A 90 6.07 -12.95 -10.81
C ASP A 90 7.46 -12.60 -11.37
N LEU A 91 8.27 -11.85 -10.62
CA LEU A 91 9.62 -11.46 -11.05
C LEU A 91 10.67 -12.55 -10.87
N THR A 92 10.39 -13.55 -10.02
CA THR A 92 11.35 -14.62 -9.66
C THR A 92 10.94 -16.01 -10.13
N LYS A 93 9.77 -16.18 -10.70
CA LYS A 93 9.16 -17.49 -11.06
C LYS A 93 10.05 -18.41 -11.90
N ASP A 94 10.92 -17.83 -12.74
CA ASP A 94 11.84 -18.55 -13.62
C ASP A 94 13.27 -18.67 -13.07
N LEU A 95 13.47 -18.31 -11.80
CA LEU A 95 14.78 -18.42 -11.13
C LEU A 95 14.95 -19.74 -10.37
N ASN A 96 13.94 -20.61 -10.37
CA ASN A 96 13.92 -21.95 -9.76
C ASN A 96 14.36 -21.96 -8.27
N GLY A 97 14.13 -20.84 -7.54
CA GLY A 97 14.57 -20.71 -6.15
C GLY A 97 16.06 -20.41 -5.97
N GLU A 98 16.82 -20.28 -7.03
CA GLU A 98 18.25 -20.05 -6.99
C GLU A 98 18.60 -18.59 -7.35
N LEU A 99 19.22 -17.86 -6.42
CA LEU A 99 19.67 -16.48 -6.66
C LEU A 99 21.13 -16.41 -7.13
N PHE A 100 21.97 -17.37 -6.73
CA PHE A 100 23.37 -17.38 -7.06
C PHE A 100 23.69 -18.51 -8.05
N PRO A 101 24.74 -18.37 -8.91
CA PRO A 101 25.66 -17.23 -8.93
C PRO A 101 25.17 -16.02 -9.74
N PHE A 102 24.21 -16.12 -10.66
CA PHE A 102 23.91 -15.03 -11.62
C PHE A 102 22.47 -14.51 -11.59
N ASN A 103 21.55 -15.25 -11.02
CA ASN A 103 20.13 -14.89 -11.02
C ASN A 103 19.84 -13.60 -10.23
N PHE A 104 20.68 -13.26 -9.23
CA PHE A 104 20.55 -11.99 -8.53
C PHE A 104 20.73 -10.77 -9.45
N ILE A 105 21.60 -10.86 -10.47
CA ILE A 105 21.80 -9.79 -11.46
C ILE A 105 20.53 -9.62 -12.29
N LYS A 106 19.92 -10.74 -12.71
CA LYS A 106 18.64 -10.76 -13.43
C LYS A 106 17.51 -10.14 -12.60
N LEU A 107 17.45 -10.47 -11.32
CA LEU A 107 16.47 -9.89 -10.39
C LEU A 107 16.68 -8.38 -10.21
N LEU A 108 17.92 -7.94 -9.96
CA LEU A 108 18.24 -6.52 -9.83
C LEU A 108 17.90 -5.73 -11.11
N TRP A 109 18.15 -6.33 -12.28
CA TRP A 109 17.78 -5.70 -13.55
C TRP A 109 16.26 -5.57 -13.70
N ARG A 110 15.49 -6.61 -13.34
CA ARG A 110 14.03 -6.60 -13.33
C ARG A 110 13.46 -5.58 -12.34
N LEU A 111 14.08 -5.44 -11.18
CA LEU A 111 13.65 -4.47 -10.15
C LEU A 111 13.92 -3.01 -10.54
N ARG A 112 14.71 -2.73 -11.59
CA ARG A 112 14.88 -1.34 -12.07
C ARG A 112 13.62 -0.80 -12.74
N LYS A 113 12.91 -1.64 -13.48
CA LYS A 113 11.65 -1.31 -14.13
C LYS A 113 10.79 -2.58 -14.17
N PRO A 114 10.18 -2.94 -13.05
CA PRO A 114 9.42 -4.18 -12.96
C PRO A 114 8.23 -4.12 -13.91
N ARG A 115 8.16 -5.08 -14.82
CA ARG A 115 6.94 -5.38 -15.55
C ARG A 115 6.31 -6.59 -14.91
N THR A 116 5.15 -6.40 -14.29
CA THR A 116 4.44 -7.46 -13.58
C THR A 116 2.95 -7.37 -13.87
N ALA A 117 2.36 -8.51 -14.14
CA ALA A 117 0.90 -8.60 -14.29
C ALA A 117 0.18 -8.40 -12.95
N ARG A 118 0.87 -8.65 -11.84
CA ARG A 118 0.30 -8.62 -10.49
C ARG A 118 1.00 -7.61 -9.61
N VAL A 119 0.19 -6.91 -8.83
CA VAL A 119 0.66 -6.02 -7.75
C VAL A 119 -0.08 -6.36 -6.47
N ARG A 120 0.53 -6.04 -5.35
CA ARG A 120 -0.04 -6.27 -4.03
C ARG A 120 -0.06 -4.98 -3.23
N VAL A 121 -1.15 -4.77 -2.49
CA VAL A 121 -1.33 -3.68 -1.53
C VAL A 121 -1.17 -4.26 -0.12
N PRO A 122 0.04 -4.31 0.44
CA PRO A 122 0.25 -4.81 1.78
C PRO A 122 -0.21 -3.84 2.87
N LEU A 123 -0.10 -2.54 2.63
CA LEU A 123 -0.37 -1.52 3.62
C LEU A 123 -1.21 -0.38 3.03
N MET A 124 -2.28 -0.06 3.73
CA MET A 124 -3.12 1.09 3.47
C MET A 124 -3.71 1.58 4.79
N GLY A 125 -3.82 2.89 4.95
CA GLY A 125 -4.39 3.46 6.16
C GLY A 125 -4.91 4.87 5.92
N VAL A 126 -5.94 5.22 6.68
CA VAL A 126 -6.46 6.58 6.83
C VAL A 126 -6.38 6.92 8.31
N ALA A 127 -5.93 8.12 8.65
CA ALA A 127 -5.81 8.58 10.02
C ALA A 127 -7.09 8.35 10.81
N LYS A 128 -6.96 7.82 12.03
CA LYS A 128 -8.07 7.42 12.89
C LYS A 128 -9.11 8.52 13.10
N LYS A 129 -8.66 9.79 13.18
CA LYS A 129 -9.54 10.97 13.30
C LYS A 129 -10.56 11.12 12.16
N LEU A 130 -10.32 10.48 11.01
CA LEU A 130 -11.21 10.51 9.85
C LEU A 130 -12.08 9.25 9.73
N HIS A 131 -11.86 8.22 10.54
CA HIS A 131 -12.63 6.98 10.46
C HIS A 131 -14.14 7.25 10.55
N GLY A 132 -14.96 6.51 9.79
CA GLY A 132 -16.41 6.68 9.74
C GLY A 132 -16.88 7.90 8.95
N THR A 133 -15.99 8.75 8.43
CA THR A 133 -16.37 9.93 7.65
C THR A 133 -16.39 9.66 6.14
N ARG A 134 -17.15 10.48 5.39
CA ARG A 134 -17.12 10.46 3.93
C ARG A 134 -15.73 10.80 3.36
N MET A 135 -14.97 11.62 4.08
CA MET A 135 -13.61 12.00 3.70
C MET A 135 -12.68 10.79 3.69
N ALA A 136 -12.76 9.91 4.69
CA ALA A 136 -11.96 8.69 4.72
C ALA A 136 -12.19 7.82 3.48
N GLY A 137 -13.44 7.56 3.12
CA GLY A 137 -13.77 6.81 1.91
C GLY A 137 -13.30 7.52 0.63
N GLN A 138 -13.45 8.84 0.55
CA GLN A 138 -12.98 9.61 -0.59
C GLN A 138 -11.48 9.51 -0.78
N LEU A 139 -10.68 9.71 0.29
CA LEU A 139 -9.22 9.60 0.25
C LEU A 139 -8.78 8.18 -0.13
N ALA A 140 -9.42 7.15 0.44
CA ALA A 140 -9.15 5.75 0.10
C ALA A 140 -9.35 5.47 -1.39
N PHE A 141 -10.49 5.89 -1.96
CA PHE A 141 -10.76 5.69 -3.40
C PHE A 141 -9.86 6.52 -4.30
N MET A 142 -9.47 7.72 -3.90
CA MET A 142 -8.49 8.51 -4.64
C MET A 142 -7.14 7.81 -4.69
N LEU A 143 -6.63 7.33 -3.56
CA LEU A 143 -5.38 6.57 -3.49
C LEU A 143 -5.41 5.33 -4.39
N ILE A 144 -6.48 4.52 -4.29
CA ILE A 144 -6.66 3.32 -5.11
C ILE A 144 -6.66 3.67 -6.60
N GLU A 145 -7.45 4.64 -7.02
CA GLU A 145 -7.61 4.96 -8.45
C GLU A 145 -6.35 5.59 -9.04
N HIS A 146 -5.69 6.51 -8.32
CA HIS A 146 -4.46 7.12 -8.80
C HIS A 146 -3.32 6.11 -8.94
N ILE A 147 -3.13 5.24 -7.93
CA ILE A 147 -2.15 4.14 -8.02
C ILE A 147 -2.53 3.18 -9.15
N ARG A 148 -3.81 2.77 -9.25
CA ARG A 148 -4.28 1.89 -10.32
C ARG A 148 -3.93 2.43 -11.71
N ARG A 149 -4.15 3.72 -11.96
CA ARG A 149 -3.81 4.35 -13.24
C ARG A 149 -2.31 4.27 -13.51
N ALA A 150 -1.49 4.61 -12.53
CA ALA A 150 -0.03 4.56 -12.65
C ALA A 150 0.48 3.13 -12.89
N ILE A 151 0.02 2.15 -12.11
CA ILE A 151 0.50 0.76 -12.25
C ILE A 151 0.08 0.11 -13.58
N VAL A 152 -1.09 0.45 -14.09
CA VAL A 152 -1.53 -0.04 -15.42
C VAL A 152 -0.68 0.60 -16.52
N ALA A 153 -0.47 1.92 -16.48
CA ALA A 153 0.27 2.64 -17.50
C ALA A 153 1.78 2.31 -17.50
N ASP A 154 2.41 2.32 -16.33
CA ASP A 154 3.86 2.29 -16.22
C ASP A 154 4.42 0.87 -16.03
N PHE A 155 3.66 -0.02 -15.39
CA PHE A 155 4.10 -1.37 -15.02
C PHE A 155 3.36 -2.49 -15.77
N GLY A 156 2.25 -2.17 -16.45
CA GLY A 156 1.46 -3.14 -17.20
C GLY A 156 0.66 -4.10 -16.33
N ALA A 157 0.34 -3.69 -15.09
CA ALA A 157 -0.40 -4.52 -14.17
C ALA A 157 -1.85 -4.72 -14.63
N THR A 158 -2.32 -5.95 -14.52
CA THR A 158 -3.70 -6.37 -14.85
C THR A 158 -4.48 -6.86 -13.64
N HIS A 159 -3.79 -7.20 -12.55
CA HIS A 159 -4.37 -7.72 -11.32
C HIS A 159 -3.79 -6.98 -10.11
N GLY A 160 -4.66 -6.62 -9.17
CA GLY A 160 -4.28 -6.08 -7.86
C GLY A 160 -4.81 -7.00 -6.76
N GLU A 161 -3.96 -7.30 -5.78
CA GLU A 161 -4.34 -8.02 -4.58
C GLU A 161 -4.25 -7.07 -3.40
N PHE A 162 -5.35 -6.95 -2.63
CA PHE A 162 -5.28 -6.36 -1.31
C PHE A 162 -4.70 -7.41 -0.35
N GLY A 163 -3.74 -7.01 0.46
CA GLY A 163 -3.22 -7.82 1.55
C GLY A 163 -4.38 -8.29 2.42
N TRP A 164 -4.15 -9.23 3.32
CA TRP A 164 -5.26 -9.73 4.12
C TRP A 164 -6.01 -8.58 4.82
N ILE A 165 -7.33 -8.70 4.86
CA ILE A 165 -8.21 -7.78 5.55
C ILE A 165 -8.85 -8.56 6.69
N LEU A 166 -8.80 -8.04 7.91
CA LEU A 166 -9.47 -8.65 9.05
C LEU A 166 -10.98 -8.67 8.81
N GLU A 167 -11.64 -9.77 9.19
CA GLU A 167 -13.08 -9.97 8.94
C GLU A 167 -13.98 -8.98 9.69
N ASP A 168 -13.50 -8.40 10.77
CA ASP A 168 -14.15 -7.35 11.55
C ASP A 168 -13.92 -5.94 11.02
N ASN A 169 -12.94 -5.75 10.11
CA ASN A 169 -12.65 -4.47 9.48
C ASN A 169 -13.63 -4.17 8.33
N GLN A 170 -14.91 -3.89 8.69
CA GLN A 170 -15.97 -3.60 7.74
C GLN A 170 -15.68 -2.40 6.84
N GLY A 171 -14.94 -1.40 7.34
CA GLY A 171 -14.52 -0.24 6.57
C GLY A 171 -13.66 -0.63 5.38
N MET A 172 -12.63 -1.45 5.62
CA MET A 172 -11.74 -1.90 4.56
C MET A 172 -12.38 -2.92 3.63
N MET A 173 -13.25 -3.80 4.16
CA MET A 173 -14.04 -4.73 3.34
C MET A 173 -14.90 -3.97 2.32
N SER A 174 -15.65 -2.96 2.74
CA SER A 174 -16.47 -2.13 1.87
C SER A 174 -15.64 -1.38 0.81
N ILE A 175 -14.44 -0.91 1.17
CA ILE A 175 -13.52 -0.24 0.24
C ILE A 175 -13.02 -1.23 -0.81
N ALA A 176 -12.73 -2.47 -0.46
CA ALA A 176 -12.27 -3.49 -1.40
C ALA A 176 -13.39 -3.98 -2.34
N GLU A 177 -14.61 -4.11 -1.85
CA GLU A 177 -15.76 -4.58 -2.65
C GLU A 177 -16.20 -3.59 -3.74
N LEU A 178 -16.14 -2.28 -3.46
CA LEU A 178 -16.61 -1.25 -4.41
C LEU A 178 -15.88 -1.25 -5.76
N PRO A 179 -14.55 -1.45 -5.86
CA PRO A 179 -13.88 -1.64 -7.15
C PRO A 179 -14.09 -3.03 -7.76
N GLY A 180 -14.86 -3.91 -7.11
CA GLY A 180 -15.18 -5.24 -7.59
C GLY A 180 -14.19 -6.33 -7.18
N ALA A 181 -13.41 -6.11 -6.13
CA ALA A 181 -12.54 -7.16 -5.58
C ALA A 181 -13.36 -8.34 -5.07
N LYS A 182 -12.81 -9.54 -5.24
CA LYS A 182 -13.42 -10.79 -4.74
C LYS A 182 -12.48 -11.44 -3.75
N VAL A 183 -13.04 -12.04 -2.70
CA VAL A 183 -12.28 -12.84 -1.75
C VAL A 183 -11.65 -14.01 -2.50
N ASN A 184 -10.33 -14.09 -2.46
CA ASN A 184 -9.55 -15.15 -3.12
C ASN A 184 -9.16 -16.25 -2.12
N HIS A 185 -8.71 -15.85 -0.91
CA HIS A 185 -8.34 -16.76 0.15
C HIS A 185 -8.88 -16.28 1.48
N THR A 186 -9.27 -17.21 2.33
CA THR A 186 -9.63 -16.96 3.72
C THR A 186 -8.63 -17.65 4.63
N TYR A 187 -7.99 -16.87 5.50
CA TYR A 187 -7.04 -17.36 6.48
C TYR A 187 -7.70 -17.44 7.85
N ARG A 188 -7.24 -18.38 8.70
CA ARG A 188 -7.66 -18.49 10.11
C ARG A 188 -6.42 -18.65 10.98
N ILE A 189 -6.44 -17.97 12.11
CA ILE A 189 -5.44 -18.14 13.17
C ILE A 189 -6.10 -18.94 14.28
N TYR A 190 -5.42 -19.97 14.76
CA TYR A 190 -5.90 -20.83 15.81
C TYR A 190 -4.96 -20.73 17.01
N GLU A 191 -5.54 -20.65 18.20
CA GLU A 191 -4.84 -20.66 19.48
C GLU A 191 -5.21 -21.92 20.26
N LYS A 192 -4.23 -22.54 20.93
CA LYS A 192 -4.44 -23.65 21.84
C LYS A 192 -3.65 -23.39 23.12
N THR A 193 -4.33 -23.46 24.24
CA THR A 193 -3.68 -23.45 25.57
C THR A 193 -2.81 -24.70 25.71
N LEU A 194 -1.54 -24.52 26.15
CA LEU A 194 -0.57 -25.58 26.37
C LEU A 194 -0.77 -26.21 27.74
#